data_8a818cad58281fec53e34f78d84f17a2
#
_entry.id   8a818cad58281fec53e34f78d84f17a2
#
_cell.length_a   1.000
_cell.length_b   1.000
_cell.length_c   1.000
_cell.angle_alpha   90.00
_cell.angle_beta   90.00
_cell.angle_gamma   90.00
#
_symmetry.space_group_name_H-M   'P 1'
#
loop_
_entity.id
_entity.type
_entity.pdbx_description
1 polymer ?
#
loop_
_entity_poly.entity_id
_entity_poly.type
_entity_poly.pdbx_seq_one_letter_code
_entity_poly.pdbx_strand_id
1 'polypeptide(L)'
;YIASENCAFSVPCTRWPPSARRPHPRVSAPSVSDSGMRPDDPDPPADAAEATSGGALVVRGPAGGLPVGPERVAPEAVAAEVGTAETYRERAYAAATLRAYRADWRHFVAYCAARGASPLPADPLVVRTYLAVSADREGRKVATLQRRLAAIAYHHREAGHTLALDDPALRATWRGIRRTHGVAPAEKAAAVTETVCAMVDALPPSLAGVRDRALILVGFAGAFRRAELVALDVADLDWQTDGVRITVRSSKTDQEGAGRLKDLPFARHREHCPVLALQEWLERAGIDAGPVFRPLSKAERVLPRRLTDQWVA
;
A
#
# COMPACT_ATOMS: atom_id res chain seq x y z
N TYR A 1 -15.60 37.36 -7.50
CA TYR A 1 -15.10 37.51 -8.88
C TYR A 1 -13.61 37.76 -8.82
N ILE A 2 -12.80 36.74 -8.94
CA ILE A 2 -11.36 36.82 -9.28
C ILE A 2 -11.14 35.74 -10.32
N ALA A 3 -10.68 36.18 -11.48
CA ALA A 3 -10.46 35.38 -12.67
C ALA A 3 -9.32 34.32 -12.44
N SER A 4 -9.63 33.10 -12.82
CA SER A 4 -8.65 32.02 -12.95
C SER A 4 -7.84 32.23 -14.23
N GLU A 5 -6.61 32.72 -14.11
CA GLU A 5 -5.66 32.68 -15.23
C GLU A 5 -5.04 31.27 -15.36
N ASN A 6 -5.38 30.64 -16.47
CA ASN A 6 -4.77 29.39 -16.92
C ASN A 6 -3.27 29.59 -17.16
N CYS A 7 -2.42 28.92 -16.38
CA CYS A 7 -0.99 28.82 -16.67
C CYS A 7 -0.74 27.91 -17.88
N ALA A 8 -0.55 28.52 -19.05
CA ALA A 8 -0.06 27.85 -20.24
C ALA A 8 1.45 27.61 -20.14
N PHE A 9 1.89 26.35 -20.30
CA PHE A 9 3.28 25.95 -20.30
C PHE A 9 3.90 26.16 -21.70
N SER A 10 4.95 27.02 -21.80
CA SER A 10 5.84 27.11 -22.95
C SER A 10 7.22 27.53 -22.50
N VAL A 11 8.23 26.70 -22.73
CA VAL A 11 9.64 26.95 -22.39
C VAL A 11 10.55 26.56 -23.56
N PRO A 12 11.54 27.40 -23.95
CA PRO A 12 12.60 26.97 -24.89
C PRO A 12 13.67 26.17 -24.16
N CYS A 13 13.99 25.00 -24.74
CA CYS A 13 14.91 24.00 -24.27
C CYS A 13 16.36 24.37 -24.61
N THR A 14 17.29 24.39 -23.63
CA THR A 14 18.71 24.32 -23.88
C THR A 14 19.20 22.89 -23.61
N ARG A 15 19.91 22.37 -24.59
CA ARG A 15 20.36 21.01 -24.84
C ARG A 15 21.08 20.33 -23.67
N TRP A 16 20.61 19.11 -23.34
CA TRP A 16 21.35 18.06 -22.65
C TRP A 16 22.05 17.16 -23.68
N PRO A 17 23.28 16.67 -23.46
CA PRO A 17 23.93 15.73 -24.36
C PRO A 17 23.21 14.40 -24.43
N PRO A 18 23.12 13.75 -25.60
CA PRO A 18 22.40 12.47 -25.73
C PRO A 18 23.18 11.33 -25.06
N SER A 19 22.59 10.72 -24.04
CA SER A 19 23.07 9.46 -23.48
C SER A 19 22.83 8.33 -24.49
N ALA A 20 23.84 7.48 -24.70
CA ALA A 20 23.84 6.37 -25.63
C ALA A 20 22.69 5.41 -25.39
N ARG A 21 21.83 5.25 -26.38
CA ARG A 21 20.72 4.29 -26.41
C ARG A 21 21.28 2.86 -26.43
N ARG A 22 20.94 2.06 -25.41
CA ARG A 22 21.00 0.60 -25.53
C ARG A 22 19.68 0.10 -26.07
N PRO A 23 19.66 -0.80 -27.08
CA PRO A 23 18.43 -1.32 -27.64
C PRO A 23 17.76 -2.30 -26.66
N HIS A 24 16.46 -2.05 -26.38
CA HIS A 24 15.63 -3.01 -25.66
C HIS A 24 15.16 -4.13 -26.62
N PRO A 25 15.10 -5.40 -26.17
CA PRO A 25 14.50 -6.48 -26.95
C PRO A 25 12.98 -6.27 -27.05
N ARG A 26 12.46 -6.34 -28.27
CA ARG A 26 11.02 -6.34 -28.56
C ARG A 26 10.40 -7.65 -28.05
N VAL A 27 9.50 -7.55 -27.10
CA VAL A 27 8.57 -8.64 -26.74
C VAL A 27 7.27 -8.37 -27.48
N SER A 28 6.92 -9.30 -28.38
CA SER A 28 5.68 -9.27 -29.14
C SER A 28 4.51 -9.61 -28.21
N ALA A 29 3.50 -8.74 -28.12
CA ALA A 29 2.27 -8.99 -27.39
C ALA A 29 1.32 -9.88 -28.23
N PRO A 30 0.63 -10.86 -27.64
CA PRO A 30 -0.50 -11.53 -28.28
C PRO A 30 -1.73 -10.62 -28.17
N SER A 31 -2.46 -10.51 -29.29
CA SER A 31 -3.75 -9.83 -29.40
C SER A 31 -4.81 -10.61 -28.63
N VAL A 32 -5.46 -9.98 -27.65
CA VAL A 32 -6.67 -10.47 -26.99
C VAL A 32 -7.84 -9.56 -27.37
N SER A 33 -8.86 -10.19 -27.92
CA SER A 33 -10.13 -9.58 -28.34
C SER A 33 -10.93 -9.07 -27.14
N ASP A 34 -11.43 -7.86 -27.31
CA ASP A 34 -12.38 -7.13 -26.47
C ASP A 34 -13.69 -7.91 -26.27
N SER A 35 -14.02 -8.21 -25.01
CA SER A 35 -15.37 -8.52 -24.58
C SER A 35 -15.62 -7.85 -23.23
N GLY A 36 -16.40 -6.77 -23.30
CA GLY A 36 -16.73 -5.89 -22.19
C GLY A 36 -17.39 -6.62 -21.02
N MET A 37 -16.92 -6.30 -19.82
CA MET A 37 -17.57 -6.64 -18.56
C MET A 37 -17.89 -5.37 -17.80
N ARG A 38 -19.15 -5.22 -17.41
CA ARG A 38 -19.72 -4.05 -16.73
C ARG A 38 -19.30 -4.03 -15.25
N PRO A 39 -19.16 -2.87 -14.64
CA PRO A 39 -18.80 -2.74 -13.23
C PRO A 39 -20.07 -2.66 -12.35
N ASP A 40 -20.74 -3.77 -12.10
CA ASP A 40 -21.81 -3.88 -11.10
C ASP A 40 -22.09 -5.38 -10.83
N ASP A 41 -21.14 -6.06 -10.16
CA ASP A 41 -21.43 -7.32 -9.51
C ASP A 41 -21.26 -7.18 -8.00
N PRO A 42 -22.29 -7.49 -7.21
CA PRO A 42 -22.22 -7.48 -5.76
C PRO A 42 -21.38 -8.64 -5.24
N ASP A 43 -20.68 -8.40 -4.13
CA ASP A 43 -19.97 -9.41 -3.34
C ASP A 43 -20.82 -10.67 -3.10
N PRO A 44 -20.24 -11.87 -3.21
CA PRO A 44 -20.95 -13.11 -2.93
C PRO A 44 -21.32 -13.18 -1.43
N PRO A 45 -22.51 -13.71 -1.10
CA PRO A 45 -22.97 -13.82 0.27
C PRO A 45 -22.09 -14.80 1.06
N ALA A 46 -21.74 -14.40 2.27
CA ALA A 46 -21.14 -15.25 3.28
C ALA A 46 -22.24 -16.17 3.86
N ASP A 47 -22.42 -17.35 3.26
CA ASP A 47 -23.15 -18.46 3.92
C ASP A 47 -22.73 -19.81 3.32
N ALA A 48 -22.64 -20.79 4.23
CA ALA A 48 -22.44 -22.22 4.05
C ALA A 48 -21.00 -22.73 4.23
N ALA A 49 -20.58 -22.80 5.49
CA ALA A 49 -19.64 -23.83 5.92
C ALA A 49 -20.45 -24.94 6.65
N GLU A 50 -20.98 -25.90 5.90
CA GLU A 50 -21.28 -27.21 6.47
C GLU A 50 -20.08 -28.12 6.25
N ALA A 51 -19.51 -28.55 7.37
CA ALA A 51 -18.48 -29.55 7.42
C ALA A 51 -19.07 -30.92 7.07
N THR A 52 -18.65 -31.48 5.93
CA THR A 52 -18.79 -32.90 5.68
C THR A 52 -17.42 -33.50 5.40
N SER A 53 -17.16 -34.54 6.18
CA SER A 53 -16.00 -35.40 6.20
C SER A 53 -15.63 -35.97 4.83
N GLY A 54 -14.30 -36.00 4.51
CA GLY A 54 -13.63 -37.01 3.70
C GLY A 54 -14.18 -37.22 2.31
N GLY A 55 -14.05 -36.26 1.39
CA GLY A 55 -14.30 -36.45 -0.03
C GLY A 55 -13.03 -36.31 -0.85
N ALA A 56 -12.61 -37.39 -1.52
CA ALA A 56 -11.55 -37.36 -2.52
C ALA A 56 -11.94 -36.44 -3.68
N LEU A 57 -11.05 -35.58 -4.10
CA LEU A 57 -11.24 -34.70 -5.28
C LEU A 57 -11.27 -35.55 -6.55
N VAL A 58 -12.44 -35.63 -7.21
CA VAL A 58 -12.59 -36.33 -8.47
C VAL A 58 -12.46 -35.33 -9.61
N VAL A 59 -11.36 -35.39 -10.35
CA VAL A 59 -11.17 -34.65 -11.59
C VAL A 59 -11.88 -35.38 -12.73
N ARG A 60 -12.90 -34.78 -13.35
CA ARG A 60 -13.56 -35.29 -14.54
C ARG A 60 -12.79 -34.89 -15.81
N GLY A 61 -12.23 -35.85 -16.52
CA GLY A 61 -11.65 -35.67 -17.86
C GLY A 61 -12.72 -35.62 -18.98
N PRO A 62 -12.36 -35.18 -20.20
CA PRO A 62 -13.30 -35.10 -21.33
C PRO A 62 -13.86 -36.47 -21.72
N ALA A 63 -15.14 -36.49 -22.11
CA ALA A 63 -15.90 -37.70 -22.45
C ALA A 63 -15.24 -38.50 -23.57
N GLY A 64 -14.87 -39.75 -23.30
CA GLY A 64 -14.42 -40.73 -24.31
C GLY A 64 -13.31 -41.68 -23.87
N GLY A 65 -12.70 -41.55 -22.71
CA GLY A 65 -11.70 -42.48 -22.19
C GLY A 65 -12.25 -43.38 -21.08
N LEU A 66 -11.79 -44.65 -21.02
CA LEU A 66 -12.00 -45.51 -19.86
C LEU A 66 -11.66 -44.76 -18.58
N PRO A 67 -12.39 -44.93 -17.45
CA PRO A 67 -12.09 -44.21 -16.22
C PRO A 67 -10.68 -44.57 -15.76
N VAL A 68 -9.76 -43.65 -15.91
CA VAL A 68 -8.46 -43.69 -15.22
C VAL A 68 -8.80 -43.55 -13.75
N GLY A 69 -8.57 -44.58 -12.97
CA GLY A 69 -8.75 -44.50 -11.50
C GLY A 69 -8.00 -43.29 -10.95
N PRO A 70 -8.42 -42.70 -9.81
CA PRO A 70 -7.79 -41.51 -9.28
C PRO A 70 -6.30 -41.80 -9.12
N GLU A 71 -5.49 -41.12 -9.93
CA GLU A 71 -4.06 -41.16 -9.81
C GLU A 71 -3.72 -40.64 -8.39
N ARG A 72 -3.19 -41.49 -7.54
CA ARG A 72 -2.83 -41.13 -6.19
C ARG A 72 -1.63 -40.16 -6.27
N VAL A 73 -1.91 -38.89 -6.11
CA VAL A 73 -0.85 -37.88 -6.00
C VAL A 73 0.06 -38.26 -4.85
N ALA A 74 1.37 -38.32 -5.10
CA ALA A 74 2.34 -38.65 -4.06
C ALA A 74 2.24 -37.67 -2.87
N PRO A 75 2.36 -38.15 -1.62
CA PRO A 75 2.25 -37.28 -0.43
C PRO A 75 3.17 -36.09 -0.47
N GLU A 76 4.36 -36.22 -1.07
CA GLU A 76 5.33 -35.14 -1.25
C GLU A 76 4.83 -34.05 -2.23
N ALA A 77 4.14 -34.44 -3.30
CA ALA A 77 3.55 -33.48 -4.25
C ALA A 77 2.42 -32.70 -3.59
N VAL A 78 1.57 -33.35 -2.81
CA VAL A 78 0.52 -32.69 -2.04
C VAL A 78 1.11 -31.70 -1.01
N ALA A 79 2.16 -32.09 -0.33
CA ALA A 79 2.87 -31.21 0.62
C ALA A 79 3.47 -29.97 -0.06
N ALA A 80 4.02 -30.13 -1.26
CA ALA A 80 4.53 -29.01 -2.06
C ALA A 80 3.41 -28.07 -2.53
N GLU A 81 2.27 -28.62 -2.94
CA GLU A 81 1.09 -27.84 -3.33
C GLU A 81 0.51 -27.05 -2.13
N VAL A 82 0.41 -27.68 -0.97
CA VAL A 82 0.01 -27.00 0.30
C VAL A 82 1.00 -25.90 0.65
N GLY A 83 2.30 -26.13 0.53
CA GLY A 83 3.33 -25.10 0.76
C GLY A 83 3.18 -23.91 -0.20
N THR A 84 2.82 -24.17 -1.45
CA THR A 84 2.52 -23.13 -2.44
C THR A 84 1.27 -22.32 -2.04
N ALA A 85 0.19 -22.97 -1.65
CA ALA A 85 -1.03 -22.33 -1.18
C ALA A 85 -0.79 -21.45 0.06
N GLU A 86 0.00 -21.95 1.03
CA GLU A 86 0.40 -21.17 2.21
C GLU A 86 1.21 -19.92 1.84
N THR A 87 2.10 -20.01 0.86
CA THR A 87 2.85 -18.85 0.37
C THR A 87 1.94 -17.77 -0.20
N TYR A 88 0.88 -18.14 -0.94
CA TYR A 88 -0.13 -17.19 -1.41
C TYR A 88 -0.97 -16.64 -0.25
N ARG A 89 -1.34 -17.46 0.72
CA ARG A 89 -2.07 -17.02 1.91
C ARG A 89 -1.27 -15.98 2.72
N GLU A 90 0.03 -16.17 2.90
CA GLU A 90 0.91 -15.21 3.56
C GLU A 90 0.98 -13.86 2.82
N ARG A 91 0.88 -13.90 1.49
CA ARG A 91 0.88 -12.69 0.64
C ARG A 91 -0.48 -12.02 0.52
N ALA A 92 -1.56 -12.61 1.05
CA ALA A 92 -2.91 -12.04 0.99
C ALA A 92 -3.03 -10.68 1.72
N TYR A 93 -2.09 -10.38 2.63
CA TYR A 93 -2.07 -9.13 3.36
C TYR A 93 -0.77 -8.36 3.14
N ALA A 94 -0.89 -7.05 2.93
CA ALA A 94 0.28 -6.19 2.87
C ALA A 94 1.09 -6.25 4.18
N ALA A 95 2.42 -6.25 4.10
CA ALA A 95 3.32 -6.31 5.26
C ALA A 95 3.03 -5.22 6.31
N ALA A 96 2.59 -4.03 5.88
CA ALA A 96 2.18 -2.94 6.77
C ALA A 96 0.92 -3.30 7.57
N THR A 97 -0.05 -3.99 6.95
CA THR A 97 -1.27 -4.47 7.62
C THR A 97 -0.93 -5.51 8.68
N LEU A 98 -0.07 -6.48 8.35
CA LEU A 98 0.36 -7.50 9.31
C LEU A 98 1.14 -6.90 10.48
N ARG A 99 2.00 -5.90 10.24
CA ARG A 99 2.68 -5.16 11.32
C ARG A 99 1.68 -4.47 12.24
N ALA A 100 0.67 -3.81 11.69
CA ALA A 100 -0.37 -3.15 12.46
C ALA A 100 -1.21 -4.17 13.25
N TYR A 101 -1.60 -5.30 12.65
CA TYR A 101 -2.35 -6.37 13.32
C TYR A 101 -1.54 -6.99 14.46
N ARG A 102 -0.26 -7.24 14.30
CA ARG A 102 0.62 -7.73 15.38
C ARG A 102 0.71 -6.74 16.55
N ALA A 103 0.75 -5.44 16.29
CA ALA A 103 0.77 -4.42 17.33
C ALA A 103 -0.58 -4.34 18.07
N ASP A 104 -1.69 -4.35 17.34
CA ASP A 104 -3.05 -4.32 17.89
C ASP A 104 -3.35 -5.60 18.69
N TRP A 105 -2.89 -6.75 18.21
CA TRP A 105 -3.01 -8.03 18.91
C TRP A 105 -2.26 -8.03 20.25
N ARG A 106 -1.00 -7.57 20.27
CA ARG A 106 -0.24 -7.46 21.53
C ARG A 106 -0.96 -6.59 22.56
N HIS A 107 -1.57 -5.49 22.10
CA HIS A 107 -2.37 -4.62 22.97
C HIS A 107 -3.59 -5.33 23.54
N PHE A 108 -4.28 -6.13 22.72
CA PHE A 108 -5.44 -6.93 23.18
C PHE A 108 -5.01 -8.03 24.16
N VAL A 109 -3.94 -8.75 23.88
CA VAL A 109 -3.38 -9.78 24.78
C VAL A 109 -3.03 -9.17 26.15
N ALA A 110 -2.37 -8.02 26.17
CA ALA A 110 -2.05 -7.32 27.42
C ALA A 110 -3.32 -6.90 28.18
N TYR A 111 -4.36 -6.45 27.48
CA TYR A 111 -5.66 -6.14 28.08
C TYR A 111 -6.32 -7.36 28.73
N CYS A 112 -6.31 -8.52 28.06
CA CYS A 112 -6.85 -9.78 28.57
C CYS A 112 -6.07 -10.26 29.80
N ALA A 113 -4.72 -10.27 29.70
CA ALA A 113 -3.85 -10.70 30.80
C ALA A 113 -4.10 -9.89 32.07
N ALA A 114 -4.26 -8.57 31.97
CA ALA A 114 -4.56 -7.70 33.10
C ALA A 114 -5.93 -7.99 33.78
N ARG A 115 -6.77 -8.82 33.16
CA ARG A 115 -8.13 -9.16 33.62
C ARG A 115 -8.35 -10.66 33.85
N GLY A 116 -7.31 -11.46 33.70
CA GLY A 116 -7.40 -12.93 33.79
C GLY A 116 -8.29 -13.58 32.73
N ALA A 117 -8.46 -12.89 31.58
CA ALA A 117 -9.27 -13.37 30.46
C ALA A 117 -8.41 -14.05 29.37
N SER A 118 -8.97 -15.07 28.69
CA SER A 118 -8.33 -15.68 27.54
C SER A 118 -8.38 -14.74 26.32
N PRO A 119 -7.26 -14.47 25.66
CA PRO A 119 -7.29 -13.73 24.41
C PRO A 119 -7.66 -14.62 23.21
N LEU A 120 -7.59 -15.97 23.35
CA LEU A 120 -7.79 -16.91 22.25
C LEU A 120 -8.26 -18.30 22.77
N PRO A 121 -9.47 -18.77 22.45
CA PRO A 121 -10.55 -17.97 21.89
C PRO A 121 -11.00 -16.87 22.87
N ALA A 122 -11.32 -15.69 22.35
CA ALA A 122 -11.83 -14.60 23.18
C ALA A 122 -13.35 -14.63 23.29
N ASP A 123 -13.85 -14.42 24.50
CA ASP A 123 -15.28 -14.23 24.75
C ASP A 123 -15.74 -12.89 24.11
N PRO A 124 -16.89 -12.86 23.39
CA PRO A 124 -17.48 -11.63 22.87
C PRO A 124 -17.64 -10.52 23.91
N LEU A 125 -17.93 -10.87 25.19
CA LEU A 125 -17.98 -9.91 26.29
C LEU A 125 -16.63 -9.21 26.50
N VAL A 126 -15.53 -9.96 26.45
CA VAL A 126 -14.16 -9.42 26.61
C VAL A 126 -13.85 -8.48 25.45
N VAL A 127 -14.17 -8.88 24.21
CA VAL A 127 -13.93 -8.07 23.01
C VAL A 127 -14.73 -6.77 23.05
N ARG A 128 -16.05 -6.81 23.34
CA ARG A 128 -16.87 -5.60 23.41
C ARG A 128 -16.43 -4.64 24.50
N THR A 129 -16.03 -5.17 25.65
CA THR A 129 -15.55 -4.37 26.80
C THR A 129 -14.20 -3.73 26.45
N TYR A 130 -13.29 -4.46 25.79
CA TYR A 130 -12.04 -3.93 25.29
C TYR A 130 -12.25 -2.75 24.33
N LEU A 131 -13.18 -2.89 23.37
CA LEU A 131 -13.48 -1.82 22.42
C LEU A 131 -14.08 -0.59 23.13
N ALA A 132 -15.00 -0.80 24.08
CA ALA A 132 -15.60 0.28 24.85
C ALA A 132 -14.56 1.03 25.71
N VAL A 133 -13.71 0.30 26.43
CA VAL A 133 -12.63 0.91 27.24
C VAL A 133 -11.63 1.65 26.35
N SER A 134 -11.28 1.08 25.19
CA SER A 134 -10.38 1.75 24.24
C SER A 134 -10.97 3.01 23.64
N ALA A 135 -12.30 3.06 23.44
CA ALA A 135 -13.00 4.25 22.97
C ALA A 135 -13.04 5.34 24.06
N ASP A 136 -13.50 4.98 25.24
CA ASP A 136 -13.83 5.90 26.32
C ASP A 136 -12.58 6.38 27.07
N ARG A 137 -11.75 5.46 27.58
CA ARG A 137 -10.60 5.80 28.42
C ARG A 137 -9.34 6.15 27.63
N GLU A 138 -9.10 5.49 26.49
CA GLU A 138 -7.93 5.76 25.66
C GLU A 138 -8.20 6.80 24.56
N GLY A 139 -9.44 7.23 24.36
CA GLY A 139 -9.83 8.20 23.33
C GLY A 139 -9.52 7.74 21.90
N ARG A 140 -9.57 6.43 21.64
CA ARG A 140 -9.21 5.89 20.33
C ARG A 140 -10.27 6.17 19.29
N LYS A 141 -9.84 6.65 18.13
CA LYS A 141 -10.72 6.88 16.97
C LYS A 141 -11.39 5.58 16.51
N VAL A 142 -12.63 5.66 16.04
CA VAL A 142 -13.40 4.53 15.50
C VAL A 142 -12.62 3.73 14.45
N ALA A 143 -11.91 4.39 13.55
CA ALA A 143 -11.06 3.72 12.54
C ALA A 143 -9.96 2.85 13.19
N THR A 144 -9.36 3.29 14.30
CA THR A 144 -8.38 2.49 15.06
C THR A 144 -9.04 1.27 15.71
N LEU A 145 -10.22 1.45 16.29
CA LEU A 145 -10.97 0.36 16.92
C LEU A 145 -11.42 -0.66 15.89
N GLN A 146 -11.83 -0.23 14.70
CA GLN A 146 -12.18 -1.13 13.60
C GLN A 146 -10.98 -1.98 13.18
N ARG A 147 -9.78 -1.40 13.07
CA ARG A 147 -8.56 -2.16 12.79
C ARG A 147 -8.20 -3.13 13.92
N ARG A 148 -8.36 -2.72 15.19
CA ARG A 148 -8.15 -3.60 16.35
C ARG A 148 -9.10 -4.81 16.33
N LEU A 149 -10.38 -4.59 16.02
CA LEU A 149 -11.36 -5.67 15.88
C LEU A 149 -10.97 -6.62 14.72
N ALA A 150 -10.58 -6.07 13.57
CA ALA A 150 -10.09 -6.86 12.45
C ALA A 150 -8.83 -7.67 12.80
N ALA A 151 -7.91 -7.11 13.60
CA ALA A 151 -6.72 -7.82 14.07
C ALA A 151 -7.08 -8.99 15.02
N ILE A 152 -8.05 -8.80 15.92
CA ILE A 152 -8.55 -9.87 16.79
C ILE A 152 -9.17 -10.99 15.95
N ALA A 153 -10.04 -10.65 14.98
CA ALA A 153 -10.64 -11.63 14.07
C ALA A 153 -9.60 -12.36 13.21
N TYR A 154 -8.58 -11.65 12.74
CA TYR A 154 -7.46 -12.24 12.00
C TYR A 154 -6.74 -13.32 12.83
N HIS A 155 -6.33 -12.99 14.07
CA HIS A 155 -5.62 -13.93 14.94
C HIS A 155 -6.47 -15.12 15.37
N HIS A 156 -7.80 -14.96 15.55
CA HIS A 156 -8.71 -16.09 15.81
C HIS A 156 -8.72 -17.04 14.61
N ARG A 157 -8.92 -16.51 13.41
CA ARG A 157 -8.96 -17.32 12.19
C ARG A 157 -7.64 -18.07 11.94
N GLU A 158 -6.49 -17.41 12.14
CA GLU A 158 -5.17 -18.04 12.00
C GLU A 158 -4.96 -19.18 13.00
N ALA A 159 -5.59 -19.11 14.16
CA ALA A 159 -5.54 -20.16 15.18
C ALA A 159 -6.67 -21.20 15.05
N GLY A 160 -7.46 -21.16 13.97
CA GLY A 160 -8.57 -22.09 13.77
C GLY A 160 -9.79 -21.84 14.66
N HIS A 161 -9.91 -20.65 15.25
CA HIS A 161 -11.05 -20.28 16.08
C HIS A 161 -11.99 -19.32 15.36
N THR A 162 -13.27 -19.44 15.60
CA THR A 162 -14.29 -18.48 15.14
C THR A 162 -14.50 -17.42 16.20
N LEU A 163 -14.35 -16.15 15.86
CA LEU A 163 -14.76 -15.03 16.69
C LEU A 163 -16.23 -14.71 16.37
N ALA A 164 -17.11 -14.76 17.39
CA ALA A 164 -18.53 -14.45 17.23
C ALA A 164 -18.75 -12.93 17.01
N LEU A 165 -18.45 -12.44 15.80
CA LEU A 165 -18.67 -11.04 15.42
C LEU A 165 -20.16 -10.69 15.25
N ASP A 166 -21.00 -11.68 15.11
CA ASP A 166 -22.46 -11.60 15.01
C ASP A 166 -23.17 -11.50 16.38
N ASP A 167 -22.42 -11.65 17.48
CA ASP A 167 -22.98 -11.49 18.85
C ASP A 167 -23.78 -10.18 18.96
N PRO A 168 -25.07 -10.25 19.37
CA PRO A 168 -25.95 -9.08 19.38
C PRO A 168 -25.44 -7.94 20.27
N ALA A 169 -24.84 -8.30 21.43
CA ALA A 169 -24.33 -7.30 22.38
C ALA A 169 -23.05 -6.65 21.91
N LEU A 170 -22.15 -7.41 21.26
CA LEU A 170 -20.96 -6.87 20.60
C LEU A 170 -21.35 -5.90 19.47
N ARG A 171 -22.30 -6.29 18.61
CA ARG A 171 -22.80 -5.43 17.51
C ARG A 171 -23.50 -4.18 18.05
N ALA A 172 -24.28 -4.29 19.12
CA ALA A 172 -24.94 -3.15 19.76
C ALA A 172 -23.89 -2.17 20.34
N THR A 173 -22.92 -2.69 21.10
CA THR A 173 -21.81 -1.89 21.65
C THR A 173 -21.03 -1.19 20.53
N TRP A 174 -20.68 -1.89 19.45
CA TRP A 174 -19.98 -1.31 18.31
C TRP A 174 -20.78 -0.17 17.63
N ARG A 175 -22.09 -0.36 17.45
CA ARG A 175 -22.96 0.71 16.93
C ARG A 175 -23.01 1.92 17.87
N GLY A 176 -23.08 1.67 19.19
CA GLY A 176 -23.04 2.72 20.21
C GLY A 176 -21.75 3.55 20.11
N ILE A 177 -20.59 2.90 20.10
CA ILE A 177 -19.28 3.55 19.94
C ILE A 177 -19.27 4.43 18.69
N ARG A 178 -19.70 3.90 17.54
CA ARG A 178 -19.71 4.65 16.28
C ARG A 178 -20.62 5.88 16.30
N ARG A 179 -21.76 5.79 16.97
CA ARG A 179 -22.69 6.92 17.13
C ARG A 179 -22.14 8.00 18.07
N THR A 180 -21.50 7.58 19.17
CA THR A 180 -20.97 8.51 20.18
C THR A 180 -19.72 9.24 19.70
N HIS A 181 -18.78 8.54 19.06
CA HIS A 181 -17.48 9.12 18.68
C HIS A 181 -17.41 9.57 17.21
N GLY A 182 -18.45 9.29 16.41
CA GLY A 182 -18.48 9.60 14.99
C GLY A 182 -17.54 8.71 14.18
N VAL A 183 -17.73 8.68 12.87
CA VAL A 183 -16.91 7.91 11.91
C VAL A 183 -16.20 8.80 10.89
N ALA A 184 -16.52 10.09 10.87
CA ALA A 184 -15.92 11.02 9.92
C ALA A 184 -14.41 11.12 10.14
N PRO A 185 -13.58 10.95 9.11
CA PRO A 185 -12.16 11.23 9.22
C PRO A 185 -11.97 12.73 9.49
N ALA A 186 -11.02 13.07 10.35
CA ALA A 186 -10.59 14.46 10.47
C ALA A 186 -9.91 14.85 9.17
N GLU A 187 -10.53 15.74 8.42
CA GLU A 187 -9.94 16.30 7.21
C GLU A 187 -8.72 17.14 7.58
N LYS A 188 -7.63 16.92 6.87
CA LYS A 188 -6.46 17.80 6.93
C LYS A 188 -6.60 18.83 5.80
N ALA A 189 -6.17 20.06 6.05
CA ALA A 189 -6.10 21.08 5.01
C ALA A 189 -5.28 20.54 3.83
N ALA A 190 -5.80 20.71 2.62
CA ALA A 190 -5.09 20.36 1.41
C ALA A 190 -3.85 21.27 1.27
N ALA A 191 -2.71 20.67 0.94
CA ALA A 191 -1.56 21.46 0.52
C ALA A 191 -1.88 22.12 -0.82
N VAL A 192 -1.80 23.46 -0.85
CA VAL A 192 -1.93 24.25 -2.08
C VAL A 192 -0.55 24.63 -2.61
N THR A 193 -0.46 24.99 -3.88
CA THR A 193 0.82 25.26 -4.55
C THR A 193 1.68 26.29 -3.80
N GLU A 194 1.06 27.38 -3.33
CA GLU A 194 1.74 28.45 -2.58
C GLU A 194 2.37 27.92 -1.28
N THR A 195 1.67 27.05 -0.57
CA THR A 195 2.19 26.41 0.65
C THR A 195 3.39 25.52 0.33
N VAL A 196 3.31 24.75 -0.76
CA VAL A 196 4.39 23.86 -1.19
C VAL A 196 5.62 24.67 -1.61
N CYS A 197 5.43 25.76 -2.37
CA CYS A 197 6.53 26.66 -2.74
C CYS A 197 7.18 27.26 -1.50
N ALA A 198 6.40 27.78 -0.54
CA ALA A 198 6.93 28.33 0.71
C ALA A 198 7.69 27.29 1.55
N MET A 199 7.23 26.03 1.56
CA MET A 199 7.97 24.94 2.23
C MET A 199 9.31 24.69 1.56
N VAL A 200 9.37 24.70 0.25
CA VAL A 200 10.60 24.48 -0.54
C VAL A 200 11.59 25.63 -0.34
N ASP A 201 11.10 26.88 -0.35
CA ASP A 201 11.92 28.08 -0.18
C ASP A 201 12.55 28.18 1.23
N ALA A 202 11.92 27.55 2.22
CA ALA A 202 12.43 27.48 3.60
C ALA A 202 13.49 26.38 3.82
N LEU A 203 13.76 25.53 2.83
CA LEU A 203 14.73 24.44 2.99
C LEU A 203 16.17 24.95 2.98
N PRO A 204 17.06 24.38 3.82
CA PRO A 204 18.47 24.75 3.83
C PRO A 204 19.19 24.36 2.53
N PRO A 205 20.27 25.06 2.12
CA PRO A 205 21.03 24.72 0.89
C PRO A 205 21.96 23.51 1.06
N SER A 206 21.68 22.63 2.01
CA SER A 206 22.41 21.40 2.30
C SER A 206 21.98 20.26 1.37
N LEU A 207 22.72 19.15 1.37
CA LEU A 207 22.34 17.96 0.60
C LEU A 207 20.99 17.38 1.07
N ALA A 208 20.70 17.50 2.38
CA ALA A 208 19.40 17.15 2.96
C ALA A 208 18.28 18.03 2.37
N GLY A 209 18.50 19.35 2.30
CA GLY A 209 17.51 20.26 1.72
C GLY A 209 17.25 20.00 0.23
N VAL A 210 18.28 19.64 -0.54
CA VAL A 210 18.11 19.27 -1.95
C VAL A 210 17.29 17.99 -2.10
N ARG A 211 17.54 16.98 -1.26
CA ARG A 211 16.72 15.75 -1.22
C ARG A 211 15.26 16.09 -0.88
N ASP A 212 15.06 16.87 0.16
CA ASP A 212 13.72 17.17 0.69
C ASP A 212 12.93 18.04 -0.29
N ARG A 213 13.60 18.96 -1.01
CA ARG A 213 13.03 19.71 -2.14
C ARG A 213 12.52 18.76 -3.24
N ALA A 214 13.34 17.79 -3.66
CA ALA A 214 12.93 16.81 -4.66
C ALA A 214 11.76 15.95 -4.15
N LEU A 215 11.79 15.49 -2.89
CA LEU A 215 10.68 14.75 -2.28
C LEU A 215 9.38 15.53 -2.28
N ILE A 216 9.40 16.79 -1.86
CA ILE A 216 8.20 17.63 -1.77
C ILE A 216 7.64 17.92 -3.16
N LEU A 217 8.47 18.38 -4.10
CA LEU A 217 8.01 18.78 -5.44
C LEU A 217 7.55 17.59 -6.28
N VAL A 218 8.31 16.49 -6.31
CA VAL A 218 7.90 15.27 -7.05
C VAL A 218 6.66 14.66 -6.41
N GLY A 219 6.65 14.58 -5.07
CA GLY A 219 5.51 14.03 -4.33
C GLY A 219 4.21 14.79 -4.58
N PHE A 220 4.28 16.13 -4.59
CA PHE A 220 3.14 17.00 -4.83
C PHE A 220 2.70 16.97 -6.29
N ALA A 221 3.61 17.25 -7.24
CA ALA A 221 3.27 17.34 -8.66
C ALA A 221 2.74 16.00 -9.22
N GLY A 222 3.32 14.88 -8.80
CA GLY A 222 2.87 13.55 -9.22
C GLY A 222 1.77 12.96 -8.33
N ALA A 223 1.27 13.68 -7.33
CA ALA A 223 0.30 13.17 -6.35
C ALA A 223 0.69 11.77 -5.82
N PHE A 224 1.97 11.60 -5.45
CA PHE A 224 2.48 10.33 -4.94
C PHE A 224 2.06 10.09 -3.49
N ARG A 225 1.68 8.85 -3.17
CA ARG A 225 1.66 8.42 -1.77
C ARG A 225 3.11 8.31 -1.27
N ARG A 226 3.33 8.59 0.01
CA ARG A 226 4.68 8.50 0.63
C ARG A 226 5.38 7.18 0.34
N ALA A 227 4.65 6.07 0.46
CA ALA A 227 5.18 4.74 0.18
C ALA A 227 5.56 4.53 -1.29
N GLU A 228 4.77 5.09 -2.23
CA GLU A 228 5.07 5.07 -3.67
C GLU A 228 6.35 5.87 -3.97
N LEU A 229 6.44 7.09 -3.41
CA LEU A 229 7.56 7.99 -3.63
C LEU A 229 8.90 7.39 -3.17
N VAL A 230 8.95 6.84 -1.96
CA VAL A 230 10.17 6.21 -1.45
C VAL A 230 10.47 4.87 -2.12
N ALA A 231 9.50 4.24 -2.78
CA ALA A 231 9.68 2.98 -3.49
C ALA A 231 10.36 3.14 -4.86
N LEU A 232 10.47 4.37 -5.38
CA LEU A 232 11.06 4.63 -6.69
C LEU A 232 12.52 4.20 -6.75
N ASP A 233 12.88 3.55 -7.86
CA ASP A 233 14.23 3.28 -8.28
C ASP A 233 14.59 4.14 -9.49
N VAL A 234 15.88 4.37 -9.73
CA VAL A 234 16.35 5.12 -10.91
C VAL A 234 15.86 4.47 -12.21
N ALA A 235 15.75 3.14 -12.24
CA ALA A 235 15.19 2.40 -13.37
C ALA A 235 13.71 2.67 -13.67
N ASP A 236 12.98 3.30 -12.74
CA ASP A 236 11.59 3.70 -12.93
C ASP A 236 11.46 5.07 -13.60
N LEU A 237 12.57 5.79 -13.80
CA LEU A 237 12.63 7.13 -14.37
C LEU A 237 12.97 7.06 -15.86
N ASP A 238 12.05 7.47 -16.70
CA ASP A 238 12.24 7.61 -18.14
C ASP A 238 12.27 9.10 -18.51
N TRP A 239 13.45 9.63 -18.77
CA TRP A 239 13.67 11.05 -19.06
C TRP A 239 13.22 11.39 -20.48
N GLN A 240 12.29 12.34 -20.59
CA GLN A 240 11.72 12.85 -21.84
C GLN A 240 12.21 14.26 -22.13
N THR A 241 11.98 14.72 -23.36
CA THR A 241 12.33 16.09 -23.76
C THR A 241 11.56 17.17 -23.01
N ASP A 242 10.36 16.84 -22.54
CA ASP A 242 9.42 17.74 -21.86
C ASP A 242 9.26 17.45 -20.36
N GLY A 243 9.98 16.44 -19.82
CA GLY A 243 9.89 16.10 -18.41
C GLY A 243 10.47 14.73 -18.04
N VAL A 244 9.82 14.07 -17.11
CA VAL A 244 10.16 12.69 -16.70
C VAL A 244 8.90 11.85 -16.58
N ARG A 245 8.90 10.67 -17.18
CA ARG A 245 7.88 9.65 -16.98
C ARG A 245 8.34 8.71 -15.86
N ILE A 246 7.48 8.51 -14.88
CA ILE A 246 7.78 7.70 -13.69
C ILE A 246 6.85 6.49 -13.65
N THR A 247 7.44 5.30 -13.59
CA THR A 247 6.70 4.04 -13.41
C THR A 247 6.48 3.76 -11.92
N VAL A 248 5.22 3.72 -11.48
CA VAL A 248 4.83 3.30 -10.13
C VAL A 248 4.47 1.82 -10.18
N ARG A 249 5.35 0.94 -9.71
CA ARG A 249 5.22 -0.53 -9.85
C ARG A 249 4.08 -1.11 -9.03
N SER A 250 3.75 -0.53 -7.87
CA SER A 250 2.65 -0.96 -7.02
C SER A 250 2.13 0.20 -6.17
N SER A 251 0.85 0.18 -5.85
CA SER A 251 0.23 1.17 -4.97
C SER A 251 -0.74 0.51 -3.99
N LYS A 252 -1.23 1.28 -3.00
CA LYS A 252 -2.25 0.78 -2.06
C LYS A 252 -3.55 0.30 -2.75
N THR A 253 -3.86 0.86 -3.92
CA THR A 253 -5.04 0.54 -4.73
C THR A 253 -4.73 -0.36 -5.93
N ASP A 254 -3.45 -0.70 -6.13
CA ASP A 254 -2.94 -1.58 -7.17
C ASP A 254 -2.01 -2.60 -6.49
N GLN A 255 -2.62 -3.51 -5.74
CA GLN A 255 -1.89 -4.57 -5.03
C GLN A 255 -1.49 -5.71 -5.96
N GLU A 256 -2.13 -5.81 -7.12
CA GLU A 256 -1.83 -6.78 -8.16
C GLU A 256 -0.64 -6.37 -9.03
N GLY A 257 -0.19 -5.09 -8.91
CA GLY A 257 1.01 -4.62 -9.57
C GLY A 257 0.86 -4.37 -11.07
N ALA A 258 -0.34 -3.98 -11.52
CA ALA A 258 -0.57 -3.56 -12.91
C ALA A 258 0.31 -2.36 -13.30
N GLY A 259 0.77 -1.59 -12.29
CA GLY A 259 1.62 -0.45 -12.45
C GLY A 259 0.89 0.78 -13.00
N ARG A 260 1.42 1.96 -12.70
CA ARG A 260 0.89 3.22 -13.22
C ARG A 260 2.03 4.10 -13.71
N LEU A 261 1.80 4.76 -14.85
CA LEU A 261 2.70 5.79 -15.36
C LEU A 261 2.24 7.16 -14.84
N LYS A 262 3.21 7.99 -14.46
CA LYS A 262 3.00 9.38 -14.08
C LYS A 262 3.99 10.25 -14.85
N ASP A 263 3.47 11.17 -15.64
CA ASP A 263 4.27 12.13 -16.38
C ASP A 263 4.40 13.42 -15.57
N LEU A 264 5.63 13.84 -15.33
CA LEU A 264 5.95 15.11 -14.68
C LEU A 264 6.60 16.03 -15.70
N PRO A 265 5.91 17.08 -16.17
CA PRO A 265 6.50 18.06 -17.07
C PRO A 265 7.44 19.02 -16.33
N PHE A 266 8.31 19.70 -17.07
CA PHE A 266 9.04 20.83 -16.51
C PHE A 266 8.08 21.94 -16.07
N ALA A 267 8.31 22.47 -14.88
CA ALA A 267 7.55 23.61 -14.40
C ALA A 267 8.12 24.94 -14.95
N ARG A 268 7.27 25.97 -15.01
CA ARG A 268 7.63 27.32 -15.46
C ARG A 268 8.75 27.93 -14.61
N HIS A 269 8.65 27.79 -13.30
CA HIS A 269 9.61 28.31 -12.32
C HIS A 269 10.63 27.22 -12.00
N ARG A 270 11.89 27.46 -12.34
CA ARG A 270 12.98 26.48 -12.18
C ARG A 270 13.19 26.06 -10.73
N GLU A 271 13.06 27.01 -9.81
CA GLU A 271 13.21 26.84 -8.37
C GLU A 271 12.15 25.88 -7.78
N HIS A 272 10.97 25.79 -8.40
CA HIS A 272 9.88 24.91 -7.98
C HIS A 272 9.59 23.79 -9.01
N CYS A 273 10.55 23.51 -9.90
CA CYS A 273 10.39 22.46 -10.90
C CYS A 273 10.70 21.08 -10.32
N PRO A 274 9.73 20.15 -10.31
CA PRO A 274 9.93 18.80 -9.76
C PRO A 274 11.00 18.02 -10.53
N VAL A 275 11.06 18.19 -11.86
CA VAL A 275 12.00 17.49 -12.73
C VAL A 275 13.43 17.96 -12.45
N LEU A 276 13.66 19.28 -12.39
CA LEU A 276 14.99 19.84 -12.09
C LEU A 276 15.44 19.53 -10.66
N ALA A 277 14.50 19.55 -9.69
CA ALA A 277 14.82 19.18 -8.33
C ALA A 277 15.23 17.70 -8.20
N LEU A 278 14.57 16.81 -8.95
CA LEU A 278 14.91 15.40 -8.99
C LEU A 278 16.29 15.17 -9.65
N GLN A 279 16.58 15.85 -10.75
CA GLN A 279 17.88 15.80 -11.42
C GLN A 279 19.00 16.29 -10.49
N GLU A 280 18.82 17.47 -9.88
CA GLU A 280 19.79 18.04 -8.94
C GLU A 280 20.08 17.10 -7.76
N TRP A 281 19.02 16.46 -7.22
CA TRP A 281 19.19 15.49 -6.14
C TRP A 281 20.03 14.28 -6.59
N LEU A 282 19.68 13.64 -7.72
CA LEU A 282 20.40 12.48 -8.22
C LEU A 282 21.87 12.79 -8.53
N GLU A 283 22.12 13.94 -9.16
CA GLU A 283 23.47 14.41 -9.51
C GLU A 283 24.31 14.67 -8.25
N ARG A 284 23.81 15.50 -7.32
CA ARG A 284 24.54 15.85 -6.10
C ARG A 284 24.73 14.70 -5.15
N ALA A 285 23.81 13.74 -5.16
CA ALA A 285 23.88 12.52 -4.35
C ALA A 285 24.73 11.42 -5.01
N GLY A 286 25.13 11.54 -6.29
CA GLY A 286 25.84 10.53 -7.05
C GLY A 286 25.04 9.25 -7.20
N ILE A 287 23.72 9.37 -7.48
CA ILE A 287 22.80 8.23 -7.57
C ILE A 287 22.52 7.95 -9.05
N ASP A 288 23.08 6.87 -9.56
CA ASP A 288 22.92 6.38 -10.94
C ASP A 288 22.09 5.08 -11.04
N ALA A 289 21.90 4.36 -9.92
CA ALA A 289 21.16 3.11 -9.88
C ALA A 289 20.52 2.87 -8.51
N GLY A 290 19.51 1.99 -8.46
CA GLY A 290 18.81 1.58 -7.23
C GLY A 290 17.90 2.68 -6.69
N PRO A 291 17.69 2.77 -5.35
CA PRO A 291 16.71 3.66 -4.77
C PRO A 291 16.98 5.14 -5.07
N VAL A 292 15.98 5.85 -5.58
CA VAL A 292 16.04 7.28 -5.87
C VAL A 292 16.23 8.08 -4.57
N PHE A 293 15.42 7.83 -3.55
CA PHE A 293 15.50 8.56 -2.29
C PHE A 293 16.20 7.72 -1.23
N ARG A 294 17.30 8.28 -0.71
CA ARG A 294 18.19 7.64 0.26
C ARG A 294 18.32 8.49 1.52
N PRO A 295 18.48 7.88 2.70
CA PRO A 295 18.79 8.62 3.90
C PRO A 295 20.23 9.15 3.87
N LEU A 296 20.45 10.21 4.64
CA LEU A 296 21.76 10.80 4.85
C LEU A 296 22.25 10.47 6.25
N SER A 297 23.57 10.33 6.41
CA SER A 297 24.21 10.30 7.73
C SER A 297 24.25 11.70 8.34
N LYS A 298 24.63 11.82 9.62
CA LYS A 298 24.85 13.12 10.29
C LYS A 298 25.91 13.99 9.58
N ALA A 299 26.83 13.35 8.84
CA ALA A 299 27.87 14.04 8.06
C ALA A 299 27.44 14.22 6.58
N GLU A 300 26.15 14.25 6.29
CA GLU A 300 25.55 14.41 4.96
C GLU A 300 26.04 13.41 3.89
N ARG A 301 26.52 12.23 4.30
CA ARG A 301 26.87 11.17 3.35
C ARG A 301 25.62 10.38 2.97
N VAL A 302 25.45 10.14 1.67
CA VAL A 302 24.36 9.33 1.13
C VAL A 302 24.55 7.87 1.55
N LEU A 303 23.52 7.29 2.18
CA LEU A 303 23.55 5.88 2.57
C LEU A 303 22.92 5.01 1.46
N PRO A 304 23.44 3.80 1.18
CA PRO A 304 23.02 3.01 0.02
C PRO A 304 21.59 2.42 0.15
N ARG A 305 21.00 2.48 1.33
CA ARG A 305 19.67 1.94 1.59
C ARG A 305 18.56 2.90 1.14
N ARG A 306 17.37 2.36 0.93
CA ARG A 306 16.15 3.12 0.63
C ARG A 306 15.70 3.95 1.82
N LEU A 307 15.20 5.16 1.57
CA LEU A 307 14.49 5.97 2.56
C LEU A 307 13.17 5.28 2.96
N THR A 308 12.79 5.35 4.22
CA THR A 308 11.51 4.80 4.68
C THR A 308 10.41 5.85 4.62
N ASP A 309 9.16 5.41 4.43
CA ASP A 309 7.99 6.29 4.39
C ASP A 309 7.73 7.05 5.70
N GLN A 310 8.26 6.55 6.82
CA GLN A 310 8.21 7.22 8.12
C GLN A 310 9.09 8.49 8.18
N TRP A 311 10.15 8.56 7.37
CA TRP A 311 11.02 9.74 7.28
C TRP A 311 10.41 10.88 6.47
N VAL A 312 9.39 10.59 5.65
CA VAL A 312 8.67 11.56 4.82
C VAL A 312 7.42 12.09 5.53
N ALA A 313 7.24 11.79 6.81
CA ALA A 313 6.03 12.11 7.58
C ALA A 313 6.12 13.48 8.27
#